data_e56f4623a994b7bebec44e82623ad5e9
#
_entry.id   e56f4623a994b7bebec44e82623ad5e9
#
_cell.length_a   1.000
_cell.length_b   1.000
_cell.length_c   1.000
_cell.angle_alpha   90.00
_cell.angle_beta   90.00
_cell.angle_gamma   90.00
#
_symmetry.space_group_name_H-M   'P 1'
#
loop_
_entity.id
_entity.type
_entity.pdbx_description
1 polymer ?
#
loop_
_entity_poly.entity_id
_entity_poly.type
_entity_poly.pdbx_seq_one_letter_code
_entity_poly.pdbx_strand_id
1 'polypeptide(L)'
;YEDKRVEMEIGVDVLPHFPKDTTDRNRTSPFAFTGNKFEFRMPGSKLSVAGPNTVLNTIVADVLDQFADELEKADNFQDALDDLIKRTIKENQNIIFNGNGYSDEWPVEAEKRGLLNLKSTPEAVPTFLAQKNVDVFSKYGVYTEAELQSRVEILLDEYCKTLNIEALTMIDMAKKEILPAAAKYIKDIAKTAELAK
;
A
#
# COMPACT_ATOMS: atom_id res chain seq x y z
N TYR A 1 18.15 -3.65 -14.32
CA TYR A 1 18.94 -3.37 -13.11
C TYR A 1 20.36 -3.03 -13.58
N GLU A 2 20.76 -1.77 -13.57
CA GLU A 2 22.17 -1.42 -13.56
C GLU A 2 22.70 -1.69 -12.15
N ASP A 3 23.54 -2.69 -12.03
CA ASP A 3 24.24 -3.04 -10.79
C ASP A 3 25.35 -1.99 -10.56
N LYS A 4 24.98 -0.83 -10.03
CA LYS A 4 25.94 0.17 -9.57
C LYS A 4 26.53 -0.30 -8.25
N ARG A 5 27.61 -1.05 -8.31
CA ARG A 5 28.41 -1.33 -7.11
C ARG A 5 29.05 -0.04 -6.62
N VAL A 6 28.43 0.55 -5.63
CA VAL A 6 29.02 1.67 -4.90
C VAL A 6 29.83 1.08 -3.76
N GLU A 7 31.15 1.25 -3.79
CA GLU A 7 32.03 0.84 -2.70
C GLU A 7 32.00 1.89 -1.59
N MET A 8 32.04 1.43 -0.34
CA MET A 8 32.14 2.29 0.82
C MET A 8 33.63 2.48 1.15
N GLU A 9 34.15 3.70 0.95
CA GLU A 9 35.45 4.11 1.42
C GLU A 9 35.35 4.66 2.85
N ILE A 10 35.97 3.99 3.81
CA ILE A 10 35.97 4.38 5.23
C ILE A 10 37.18 5.25 5.59
N GLY A 11 38.00 5.63 4.63
CA GLY A 11 39.14 6.52 4.85
C GLY A 11 40.29 5.94 5.70
N VAL A 12 40.34 4.61 5.82
CA VAL A 12 41.39 3.89 6.55
C VAL A 12 41.95 2.79 5.64
N ASP A 13 43.20 2.85 5.27
CA ASP A 13 43.85 1.92 4.33
C ASP A 13 43.95 0.45 4.82
N VAL A 14 43.53 0.16 6.04
CA VAL A 14 43.63 -1.16 6.67
C VAL A 14 42.36 -2.01 6.54
N LEU A 15 41.25 -1.42 6.14
CA LEU A 15 39.99 -2.15 5.99
C LEU A 15 39.71 -2.50 4.52
N PRO A 16 39.29 -3.73 4.23
CA PRO A 16 38.90 -4.11 2.87
C PRO A 16 37.73 -3.26 2.38
N HIS A 17 37.76 -2.92 1.09
CA HIS A 17 36.60 -2.31 0.42
C HIS A 17 35.44 -3.30 0.42
N PHE A 18 34.27 -2.87 0.84
CA PHE A 18 33.05 -3.67 0.78
C PHE A 18 31.93 -2.89 0.08
N PRO A 19 31.07 -3.60 -0.62
CA PRO A 19 29.99 -2.95 -1.34
C PRO A 19 29.04 -2.26 -0.34
N LYS A 20 28.70 -1.01 -0.63
CA LYS A 20 27.66 -0.29 0.09
C LYS A 20 26.32 -0.98 -0.16
N ASP A 21 25.58 -1.28 0.90
CA ASP A 21 24.22 -1.74 0.76
C ASP A 21 23.37 -0.65 0.11
N THR A 22 23.00 -0.87 -1.15
CA THR A 22 22.14 0.03 -1.94
C THR A 22 20.70 -0.43 -1.95
N THR A 23 20.36 -1.47 -1.18
CA THR A 23 18.98 -1.94 -1.07
C THR A 23 18.12 -0.85 -0.44
N ASP A 24 17.12 -0.40 -1.20
CA ASP A 24 16.12 0.52 -0.69
C ASP A 24 15.19 -0.23 0.27
N ARG A 25 15.44 -0.07 1.56
CA ARG A 25 14.54 -0.57 2.62
C ARG A 25 13.29 0.28 2.75
N ASN A 26 13.23 1.39 2.06
CA ASN A 26 12.15 2.36 2.14
C ASN A 26 11.13 2.15 1.03
N ARG A 27 10.43 1.02 1.02
CA ARG A 27 9.03 0.96 0.65
C ARG A 27 8.63 1.61 -0.68
N THR A 28 9.22 1.21 -1.76
CA THR A 28 8.79 1.59 -3.10
C THR A 28 7.53 0.83 -3.54
N SER A 29 7.17 -0.25 -2.82
CA SER A 29 5.99 -1.04 -3.08
C SER A 29 5.30 -1.46 -1.79
N PRO A 30 3.94 -1.38 -1.71
CA PRO A 30 3.18 -1.94 -0.60
C PRO A 30 3.22 -3.46 -0.53
N PHE A 31 3.63 -4.13 -1.61
CA PHE A 31 3.83 -5.58 -1.70
C PHE A 31 5.23 -5.86 -2.24
N ALA A 32 6.23 -5.73 -1.38
CA ALA A 32 7.64 -5.79 -1.76
C ALA A 32 8.17 -7.22 -1.73
N PHE A 33 8.93 -7.60 -2.76
CA PHE A 33 9.73 -8.82 -2.76
C PHE A 33 11.06 -8.57 -2.03
N THR A 34 11.34 -9.39 -1.01
CA THR A 34 12.50 -9.21 -0.11
C THR A 34 13.42 -10.43 -0.13
N GLY A 35 13.76 -10.89 -1.33
CA GLY A 35 14.68 -11.98 -1.59
C GLY A 35 14.01 -13.34 -1.73
N ASN A 36 13.40 -13.87 -0.69
CA ASN A 36 12.72 -15.18 -0.66
C ASN A 36 11.27 -15.11 -0.16
N LYS A 37 10.75 -13.91 0.06
CA LYS A 37 9.39 -13.68 0.57
C LYS A 37 8.85 -12.35 0.06
N PHE A 38 7.54 -12.20 0.15
CA PHE A 38 6.87 -10.92 -0.04
C PHE A 38 6.51 -10.31 1.31
N GLU A 39 6.62 -9.00 1.42
CA GLU A 39 6.20 -8.24 2.58
C GLU A 39 5.08 -7.28 2.21
N PHE A 40 3.96 -7.36 2.93
CA PHE A 40 2.92 -6.36 2.85
C PHE A 40 3.26 -5.19 3.78
N ARG A 41 3.36 -3.99 3.23
CA ARG A 41 3.79 -2.78 3.92
C ARG A 41 2.80 -1.66 3.70
N MET A 42 1.84 -1.53 4.60
CA MET A 42 0.88 -0.44 4.58
C MET A 42 0.62 0.07 6.00
N PRO A 43 0.41 1.39 6.21
CA PRO A 43 -0.10 1.90 7.47
C PRO A 43 -1.53 1.38 7.68
N GLY A 44 -1.87 1.04 8.90
CA GLY A 44 -3.18 0.45 9.22
C GLY A 44 -3.22 -0.17 10.60
N SER A 45 -2.57 0.44 11.60
CA SER A 45 -2.47 -0.09 12.97
C SER A 45 -3.82 -0.34 13.65
N LYS A 46 -4.89 0.31 13.20
CA LYS A 46 -6.26 0.10 13.69
C LYS A 46 -6.99 -1.05 12.99
N LEU A 47 -6.45 -1.56 11.89
CA LEU A 47 -7.12 -2.52 11.03
C LEU A 47 -6.52 -3.92 11.18
N SER A 48 -7.35 -4.94 10.96
CA SER A 48 -6.87 -6.33 10.89
C SER A 48 -6.09 -6.57 9.60
N VAL A 49 -4.97 -7.27 9.70
CA VAL A 49 -4.20 -7.75 8.55
C VAL A 49 -4.91 -8.91 7.80
N ALA A 50 -6.00 -9.44 8.34
CA ALA A 50 -6.74 -10.55 7.73
C ALA A 50 -7.26 -10.21 6.32
N GLY A 51 -7.81 -9.01 6.12
CA GLY A 51 -8.30 -8.55 4.82
C GLY A 51 -7.21 -8.57 3.74
N PRO A 52 -6.12 -7.82 3.90
CA PRO A 52 -4.99 -7.86 2.98
C PRO A 52 -4.44 -9.26 2.72
N ASN A 53 -4.27 -10.08 3.76
CA ASN A 53 -3.77 -11.45 3.60
C ASN A 53 -4.73 -12.33 2.79
N THR A 54 -6.03 -12.23 3.02
CA THR A 54 -7.03 -12.98 2.24
C THR A 54 -6.97 -12.60 0.77
N VAL A 55 -6.97 -11.29 0.46
CA VAL A 55 -6.92 -10.81 -0.92
C VAL A 55 -5.63 -11.24 -1.62
N LEU A 56 -4.48 -10.99 -1.00
CA LEU A 56 -3.17 -11.29 -1.60
C LEU A 56 -2.97 -12.80 -1.82
N ASN A 57 -3.33 -13.63 -0.85
CA ASN A 57 -3.22 -15.08 -1.01
C ASN A 57 -4.15 -15.61 -2.11
N THR A 58 -5.36 -15.06 -2.23
CA THR A 58 -6.29 -15.47 -3.29
C THR A 58 -5.76 -15.07 -4.67
N ILE A 59 -5.23 -13.85 -4.82
CA ILE A 59 -4.63 -13.39 -6.09
C ILE A 59 -3.44 -14.27 -6.47
N VAL A 60 -2.54 -14.55 -5.53
CA VAL A 60 -1.37 -15.41 -5.80
C VAL A 60 -1.79 -16.83 -6.15
N ALA A 61 -2.79 -17.38 -5.44
CA ALA A 61 -3.32 -18.72 -5.74
C ALA A 61 -3.90 -18.79 -7.15
N ASP A 62 -4.67 -17.76 -7.57
CA ASP A 62 -5.26 -17.72 -8.92
C ASP A 62 -4.19 -17.67 -10.02
N VAL A 63 -3.15 -16.85 -9.84
CA VAL A 63 -2.05 -16.76 -10.81
C VAL A 63 -1.24 -18.05 -10.87
N LEU A 64 -0.96 -18.67 -9.72
CA LEU A 64 -0.24 -19.95 -9.68
C LEU A 64 -1.04 -21.10 -10.31
N ASP A 65 -2.34 -21.12 -10.12
CA ASP A 65 -3.26 -22.08 -10.74
C ASP A 65 -3.21 -21.96 -12.29
N GLN A 66 -3.27 -20.73 -12.81
CA GLN A 66 -3.13 -20.47 -14.24
C GLN A 66 -1.75 -20.90 -14.80
N PHE A 67 -0.68 -20.63 -14.05
CA PHE A 67 0.67 -21.03 -14.43
C PHE A 67 0.84 -22.55 -14.41
N ALA A 68 0.30 -23.22 -13.40
CA ALA A 68 0.32 -24.68 -13.30
C ALA A 68 -0.42 -25.32 -14.48
N ASP A 69 -1.62 -24.83 -14.79
CA ASP A 69 -2.44 -25.29 -15.91
C ASP A 69 -1.72 -25.21 -17.25
N GLU A 70 -0.88 -24.20 -17.47
CA GLU A 70 -0.10 -24.03 -18.69
C GLU A 70 1.12 -24.94 -18.72
N LEU A 71 1.87 -24.98 -17.62
CA LEU A 71 3.11 -25.74 -17.52
C LEU A 71 2.89 -27.26 -17.52
N GLU A 72 1.79 -27.74 -16.92
CA GLU A 72 1.42 -29.16 -16.90
C GLU A 72 1.04 -29.70 -18.27
N LYS A 73 0.58 -28.84 -19.20
CA LYS A 73 0.20 -29.21 -20.56
C LYS A 73 1.35 -29.12 -21.57
N ALA A 74 2.52 -28.64 -21.13
CA ALA A 74 3.65 -28.39 -22.01
C ALA A 74 4.46 -29.66 -22.29
N ASP A 75 4.79 -29.89 -23.55
CA ASP A 75 5.67 -30.99 -23.95
C ASP A 75 7.11 -30.80 -23.46
N ASN A 76 7.59 -29.55 -23.44
CA ASN A 76 8.89 -29.17 -22.90
C ASN A 76 8.69 -28.11 -21.79
N PHE A 77 8.86 -28.53 -20.58
CA PHE A 77 8.68 -27.68 -19.38
C PHE A 77 9.60 -26.45 -19.40
N GLN A 78 10.88 -26.62 -19.76
CA GLN A 78 11.83 -25.50 -19.67
C GLN A 78 11.52 -24.42 -20.72
N ASP A 79 11.21 -24.78 -21.92
CA ASP A 79 10.85 -23.81 -22.98
C ASP A 79 9.54 -23.08 -22.61
N ALA A 80 8.54 -23.82 -22.11
CA ALA A 80 7.28 -23.23 -21.66
C ALA A 80 7.46 -22.28 -20.48
N LEU A 81 8.32 -22.63 -19.52
CA LEU A 81 8.63 -21.77 -18.38
C LEU A 81 9.31 -20.46 -18.83
N ASP A 82 10.29 -20.55 -19.72
CA ASP A 82 11.00 -19.38 -20.26
C ASP A 82 10.04 -18.45 -21.02
N ASP A 83 9.13 -19.01 -21.81
CA ASP A 83 8.14 -18.24 -22.54
C ASP A 83 7.07 -17.62 -21.62
N LEU A 84 6.64 -18.36 -20.61
CA LEU A 84 5.73 -17.86 -19.57
C LEU A 84 6.33 -16.65 -18.85
N ILE A 85 7.59 -16.74 -18.41
CA ILE A 85 8.29 -15.64 -17.74
C ILE A 85 8.39 -14.42 -18.66
N LYS A 86 8.85 -14.59 -19.90
CA LYS A 86 8.99 -13.49 -20.87
C LYS A 86 7.66 -12.81 -21.14
N ARG A 87 6.60 -13.59 -21.36
CA ARG A 87 5.25 -13.07 -21.60
C ARG A 87 4.73 -12.31 -20.40
N THR A 88 4.80 -12.89 -19.20
CA THR A 88 4.32 -12.26 -17.96
C THR A 88 4.99 -10.93 -17.69
N ILE A 89 6.32 -10.84 -17.84
CA ILE A 89 7.06 -9.59 -17.70
C ILE A 89 6.60 -8.56 -18.73
N LYS A 90 6.43 -8.97 -19.99
CA LYS A 90 6.03 -8.07 -21.07
C LYS A 90 4.61 -7.52 -20.90
N GLU A 91 3.67 -8.36 -20.50
CA GLU A 91 2.27 -7.99 -20.29
C GLU A 91 2.08 -7.06 -19.08
N ASN A 92 2.94 -7.18 -18.08
CA ASN A 92 2.87 -6.43 -16.85
C ASN A 92 3.91 -5.29 -16.72
N GLN A 93 4.46 -4.81 -17.85
CA GLN A 93 5.44 -3.71 -17.83
C GLN A 93 4.92 -2.41 -17.22
N ASN A 94 3.62 -2.18 -17.25
CA ASN A 94 2.99 -0.99 -16.68
C ASN A 94 3.17 -0.87 -15.16
N ILE A 95 3.38 -1.98 -14.44
CA ILE A 95 3.63 -1.97 -12.99
C ILE A 95 5.11 -1.80 -12.62
N ILE A 96 6.02 -1.95 -13.60
CA ILE A 96 7.47 -1.85 -13.34
C ILE A 96 7.88 -0.39 -13.40
N PHE A 97 8.30 0.15 -12.27
CA PHE A 97 8.74 1.53 -12.13
C PHE A 97 10.10 1.61 -11.43
N ASN A 98 11.06 2.25 -12.06
CA ASN A 98 12.42 2.45 -11.57
C ASN A 98 12.68 3.94 -11.31
N GLY A 99 11.95 4.54 -10.38
CA GLY A 99 12.03 5.95 -10.07
C GLY A 99 11.66 6.23 -8.62
N ASN A 100 11.57 7.51 -8.28
CA ASN A 100 11.13 7.93 -6.95
C ASN A 100 9.59 7.82 -6.81
N GLY A 101 9.11 6.79 -6.14
CA GLY A 101 7.68 6.58 -5.87
C GLY A 101 7.04 7.62 -4.93
N TYR A 102 7.84 8.50 -4.32
CA TYR A 102 7.36 9.59 -3.46
C TYR A 102 7.25 10.94 -4.17
N SER A 103 7.67 11.04 -5.43
CA SER A 103 7.56 12.27 -6.20
C SER A 103 6.12 12.50 -6.68
N ASP A 104 5.74 13.76 -6.86
CA ASP A 104 4.43 14.13 -7.40
C ASP A 104 4.23 13.67 -8.86
N GLU A 105 5.31 13.32 -9.55
CA GLU A 105 5.31 12.81 -10.92
C GLU A 105 4.79 11.38 -10.99
N TRP A 106 5.02 10.56 -9.95
CA TRP A 106 4.63 9.16 -9.96
C TRP A 106 3.10 8.95 -10.05
N PRO A 107 2.25 9.63 -9.27
CA PRO A 107 0.79 9.49 -9.42
C PRO A 107 0.30 9.79 -10.83
N VAL A 108 0.86 10.80 -11.49
CA VAL A 108 0.53 11.16 -12.88
C VAL A 108 0.97 10.08 -13.86
N GLU A 109 2.17 9.56 -13.69
CA GLU A 109 2.69 8.46 -14.52
C GLU A 109 1.91 7.16 -14.30
N ALA A 110 1.55 6.85 -13.06
CA ALA A 110 0.75 5.68 -12.71
C ALA A 110 -0.63 5.71 -13.39
N GLU A 111 -1.30 6.86 -13.36
CA GLU A 111 -2.58 7.05 -14.04
C GLU A 111 -2.46 6.88 -15.56
N LYS A 112 -1.42 7.43 -16.18
CA LYS A 112 -1.09 7.22 -17.60
C LYS A 112 -0.92 5.74 -17.96
N ARG A 113 -0.38 4.94 -17.04
CA ARG A 113 -0.18 3.49 -17.21
C ARG A 113 -1.44 2.68 -16.92
N GLY A 114 -2.56 3.32 -16.60
CA GLY A 114 -3.81 2.67 -16.24
C GLY A 114 -3.83 2.05 -14.85
N LEU A 115 -2.93 2.46 -13.95
CA LEU A 115 -2.92 2.04 -12.57
C LEU A 115 -3.91 2.89 -11.77
N LEU A 116 -4.68 2.26 -10.89
CA LEU A 116 -5.64 2.96 -10.04
C LEU A 116 -4.92 3.77 -8.95
N ASN A 117 -5.44 4.96 -8.67
CA ASN A 117 -5.00 5.81 -7.57
C ASN A 117 -6.21 6.26 -6.76
N LEU A 118 -6.77 5.33 -5.99
CA LEU A 118 -7.97 5.54 -5.17
C LEU A 118 -7.55 6.11 -3.82
N LYS A 119 -7.80 7.39 -3.60
CA LYS A 119 -7.25 8.15 -2.46
C LYS A 119 -8.08 8.05 -1.19
N SER A 120 -9.30 7.56 -1.28
CA SER A 120 -10.23 7.51 -0.14
C SER A 120 -10.90 6.14 -0.01
N THR A 121 -11.34 5.82 1.21
CA THR A 121 -12.09 4.59 1.49
C THR A 121 -13.36 4.46 0.64
N PRO A 122 -14.19 5.52 0.47
CA PRO A 122 -15.36 5.46 -0.39
C PRO A 122 -15.07 5.19 -1.87
N GLU A 123 -13.89 5.56 -2.36
CA GLU A 123 -13.46 5.25 -3.73
C GLU A 123 -12.91 3.82 -3.84
N ALA A 124 -12.17 3.37 -2.84
CA ALA A 124 -11.48 2.08 -2.87
C ALA A 124 -12.40 0.89 -2.57
N VAL A 125 -13.24 0.99 -1.54
CA VAL A 125 -14.04 -0.14 -1.05
C VAL A 125 -15.01 -0.71 -2.12
N PRO A 126 -15.70 0.10 -2.95
CA PRO A 126 -16.58 -0.44 -3.99
C PRO A 126 -15.88 -1.31 -5.03
N THR A 127 -14.56 -1.20 -5.16
CA THR A 127 -13.79 -2.05 -6.10
C THR A 127 -13.84 -3.53 -5.76
N PHE A 128 -14.14 -3.90 -4.51
CA PHE A 128 -14.40 -5.29 -4.13
C PHE A 128 -15.53 -5.95 -4.96
N LEU A 129 -16.48 -5.16 -5.42
CA LEU A 129 -17.63 -5.61 -6.22
C LEU A 129 -17.37 -5.55 -7.74
N ALA A 130 -16.16 -5.19 -8.16
CA ALA A 130 -15.82 -5.31 -9.57
C ALA A 130 -15.91 -6.79 -10.00
N GLN A 131 -16.54 -7.06 -11.16
CA GLN A 131 -16.84 -8.42 -11.61
C GLN A 131 -15.64 -9.37 -11.53
N LYS A 132 -14.46 -8.90 -11.97
CA LYS A 132 -13.21 -9.69 -11.88
C LYS A 132 -12.87 -10.16 -10.46
N ASN A 133 -13.20 -9.36 -9.44
CA ASN A 133 -12.92 -9.70 -8.04
C ASN A 133 -13.97 -10.68 -7.51
N VAL A 134 -15.24 -10.46 -7.86
CA VAL A 134 -16.33 -11.40 -7.55
C VAL A 134 -16.02 -12.78 -8.13
N ASP A 135 -15.60 -12.83 -9.39
CA ASP A 135 -15.27 -14.08 -10.09
C ASP A 135 -14.13 -14.83 -9.41
N VAL A 136 -13.04 -14.15 -9.08
CA VAL A 136 -11.88 -14.77 -8.42
C VAL A 136 -12.24 -15.30 -7.04
N PHE A 137 -12.90 -14.52 -6.20
CA PHE A 137 -13.30 -14.97 -4.86
C PHE A 137 -14.29 -16.12 -4.89
N SER A 138 -15.24 -16.10 -5.83
CA SER A 138 -16.22 -17.16 -6.00
C SER A 138 -15.57 -18.43 -6.55
N LYS A 139 -14.65 -18.33 -7.50
CA LYS A 139 -13.90 -19.47 -8.08
C LYS A 139 -13.23 -20.32 -6.99
N TYR A 140 -12.63 -19.67 -6.01
CA TYR A 140 -11.92 -20.37 -4.93
C TYR A 140 -12.75 -20.59 -3.65
N GLY A 141 -14.04 -20.24 -3.69
CA GLY A 141 -14.93 -20.38 -2.54
C GLY A 141 -14.51 -19.56 -1.31
N VAL A 142 -13.78 -18.45 -1.55
CA VAL A 142 -13.31 -17.57 -0.46
C VAL A 142 -14.43 -16.67 0.01
N TYR A 143 -15.14 -16.06 -0.94
CA TYR A 143 -16.33 -15.25 -0.68
C TYR A 143 -17.37 -15.47 -1.79
N THR A 144 -18.63 -15.49 -1.40
CA THR A 144 -19.76 -15.33 -2.31
C THR A 144 -19.97 -13.84 -2.64
N GLU A 145 -20.69 -13.54 -3.70
CA GLU A 145 -21.05 -12.16 -4.04
C GLU A 145 -21.81 -11.47 -2.89
N ALA A 146 -22.75 -12.16 -2.24
CA ALA A 146 -23.49 -11.63 -1.10
C ALA A 146 -22.60 -11.30 0.09
N GLU A 147 -21.56 -12.10 0.35
CA GLU A 147 -20.58 -11.82 1.40
C GLU A 147 -19.69 -10.64 1.04
N LEU A 148 -19.30 -10.47 -0.21
CA LEU A 148 -18.56 -9.30 -0.68
C LEU A 148 -19.39 -8.04 -0.53
N GLN A 149 -20.66 -8.08 -0.95
CA GLN A 149 -21.60 -6.96 -0.79
C GLN A 149 -21.72 -6.56 0.68
N SER A 150 -21.97 -7.52 1.57
CA SER A 150 -22.06 -7.26 3.01
C SER A 150 -20.78 -6.64 3.58
N ARG A 151 -19.60 -7.10 3.15
CA ARG A 151 -18.31 -6.52 3.59
C ARG A 151 -18.13 -5.08 3.13
N VAL A 152 -18.52 -4.76 1.89
CA VAL A 152 -18.48 -3.38 1.37
C VAL A 152 -19.38 -2.48 2.21
N GLU A 153 -20.59 -2.90 2.51
CA GLU A 153 -21.54 -2.13 3.34
C GLU A 153 -21.00 -1.90 4.75
N ILE A 154 -20.45 -2.95 5.39
CA ILE A 154 -19.86 -2.85 6.73
C ILE A 154 -18.67 -1.89 6.74
N LEU A 155 -17.75 -1.98 5.78
CA LEU A 155 -16.57 -1.12 5.71
C LEU A 155 -16.94 0.35 5.49
N LEU A 156 -17.94 0.64 4.66
CA LEU A 156 -18.42 2.00 4.44
C LEU A 156 -19.16 2.56 5.68
N ASP A 157 -19.98 1.74 6.33
CA ASP A 157 -20.66 2.12 7.56
C ASP A 157 -19.67 2.41 8.69
N GLU A 158 -18.67 1.55 8.87
CA GLU A 158 -17.60 1.74 9.86
C GLU A 158 -16.81 3.02 9.57
N TYR A 159 -16.47 3.28 8.31
CA TYR A 159 -15.82 4.52 7.91
C TYR A 159 -16.64 5.76 8.28
N CYS A 160 -17.93 5.77 7.95
CA CYS A 160 -18.82 6.89 8.27
C CYS A 160 -18.96 7.09 9.80
N LYS A 161 -19.13 6.01 10.55
CA LYS A 161 -19.25 6.06 12.02
C LYS A 161 -17.98 6.57 12.67
N THR A 162 -16.81 6.09 12.22
CA THR A 162 -15.51 6.52 12.75
C THR A 162 -15.30 8.01 12.52
N LEU A 163 -15.53 8.51 11.30
CA LEU A 163 -15.40 9.94 10.99
C LEU A 163 -16.34 10.80 11.82
N ASN A 164 -17.57 10.35 12.03
CA ASN A 164 -18.53 11.08 12.86
C ASN A 164 -18.07 11.17 14.32
N ILE A 165 -17.57 10.07 14.88
CA ILE A 165 -17.02 10.06 16.25
C ILE A 165 -15.80 10.98 16.35
N GLU A 166 -14.88 10.92 15.39
CA GLU A 166 -13.69 11.77 15.36
C GLU A 166 -14.07 13.26 15.28
N ALA A 167 -15.03 13.61 14.40
CA ALA A 167 -15.50 14.99 14.27
C ALA A 167 -16.17 15.51 15.56
N LEU A 168 -17.03 14.71 16.18
CA LEU A 168 -17.66 15.08 17.45
C LEU A 168 -16.65 15.24 18.58
N THR A 169 -15.66 14.35 18.66
CA THR A 169 -14.58 14.42 19.64
C THR A 169 -13.74 15.68 19.44
N MET A 170 -13.38 16.00 18.19
CA MET A 170 -12.64 17.22 17.86
C MET A 170 -13.39 18.48 18.29
N ILE A 171 -14.71 18.53 18.03
CA ILE A 171 -15.57 19.66 18.46
C ILE A 171 -15.60 19.77 19.99
N ASP A 172 -15.70 18.65 20.69
CA ASP A 172 -15.73 18.63 22.15
C ASP A 172 -14.41 19.12 22.75
N MET A 173 -13.28 18.62 22.26
CA MET A 173 -11.93 19.06 22.64
C MET A 173 -11.73 20.55 22.34
N ALA A 174 -12.15 21.02 21.16
CA ALA A 174 -12.04 22.42 20.80
C ALA A 174 -12.79 23.31 21.80
N LYS A 175 -14.01 22.95 22.17
CA LYS A 175 -14.87 23.72 23.08
C LYS A 175 -14.41 23.69 24.55
N LYS A 176 -13.97 22.51 25.01
CA LYS A 176 -13.70 22.30 26.46
C LYS A 176 -12.25 22.53 26.85
N GLU A 177 -11.33 22.34 25.92
CA GLU A 177 -9.89 22.37 26.21
C GLU A 177 -9.15 23.46 25.43
N ILE A 178 -9.24 23.46 24.09
CA ILE A 178 -8.40 24.32 23.24
C ILE A 178 -8.80 25.79 23.36
N LEU A 179 -10.09 26.11 23.16
CA LEU A 179 -10.58 27.49 23.26
C LEU A 179 -10.40 28.11 24.66
N PRO A 180 -10.71 27.41 25.76
CA PRO A 180 -10.43 27.93 27.09
C PRO A 180 -8.93 28.14 27.36
N ALA A 181 -8.07 27.23 26.92
CA ALA A 181 -6.63 27.39 27.07
C ALA A 181 -6.09 28.60 26.28
N ALA A 182 -6.53 28.77 25.04
CA ALA A 182 -6.17 29.92 24.22
C ALA A 182 -6.65 31.25 24.83
N ALA A 183 -7.89 31.29 25.30
CA ALA A 183 -8.45 32.49 25.97
C ALA A 183 -7.68 32.84 27.25
N LYS A 184 -7.30 31.85 28.07
CA LYS A 184 -6.48 32.04 29.26
C LYS A 184 -5.10 32.62 28.90
N TYR A 185 -4.45 32.06 27.89
CA TYR A 185 -3.12 32.51 27.46
C TYR A 185 -3.16 33.95 26.93
N ILE A 186 -4.16 34.30 26.12
CA ILE A 186 -4.36 35.67 25.63
C ILE A 186 -4.50 36.65 26.80
N LYS A 187 -5.30 36.28 27.84
CA LYS A 187 -5.47 37.08 29.06
C LYS A 187 -4.15 37.29 29.81
N ASP A 188 -3.33 36.23 29.91
CA ASP A 188 -2.04 36.30 30.62
C ASP A 188 -1.04 37.18 29.86
N ILE A 189 -1.01 37.12 28.52
CA ILE A 189 -0.21 38.04 27.70
C ILE A 189 -0.67 39.50 27.85
N ALA A 190 -1.99 39.74 27.79
CA ALA A 190 -2.52 41.11 27.97
C ALA A 190 -2.13 41.72 29.31
N LYS A 191 -2.24 40.96 30.40
CA LYS A 191 -1.77 41.40 31.71
C LYS A 191 -0.28 41.73 31.77
N THR A 192 0.54 40.88 31.15
CA THR A 192 1.99 41.08 31.09
C THR A 192 2.33 42.37 30.32
N ALA A 193 1.63 42.64 29.23
CA ALA A 193 1.80 43.86 28.43
C ALA A 193 1.35 45.14 29.23
N GLU A 194 0.35 45.04 30.08
CA GLU A 194 -0.06 46.14 30.95
C GLU A 194 0.99 46.44 32.02
N LEU A 195 1.61 45.41 32.59
CA LEU A 195 2.65 45.54 33.61
C LEU A 195 4.00 46.04 33.07
N ALA A 196 4.21 45.95 31.78
CA ALA A 196 5.44 46.40 31.10
C ALA A 196 5.39 47.86 30.63
N LYS A 197 4.28 48.55 30.85
CA LYS A 197 4.10 49.98 30.59
C LYS A 197 4.39 50.79 31.83
#